data_17fde14d245e5e85556849672e8fef19
#
_entry.id   17fde14d245e5e85556849672e8fef19
#
_cell.length_a   1.000
_cell.length_b   1.000
_cell.length_c   1.000
_cell.angle_alpha   90.00
_cell.angle_beta   90.00
_cell.angle_gamma   90.00
#
_symmetry.space_group_name_H-M   'P 1'
#
loop_
_entity.id
_entity.type
_entity.pdbx_description
1 polymer ?
#
loop_
_entity_poly.entity_id
_entity_poly.type
_entity_poly.pdbx_seq_one_letter_code
_entity_poly.pdbx_strand_id
1 'polypeptide(L)'
;MAKTLTIDEMHELLEELETNYHLMHSDELPELDLYMDQVVTYLWDQIGGLTRRPGEDKILTKTMINNYTKAGLLNPPDKKKYNNDHLVSLIYIYMFKNFLSISDVKAVLDPVREACFTEEEREGKAPKKGEEEKKAPLEFTKVYDVIRDSLSRGKKELEKNISEEIDSAAETFEDADPSLRPMLQQFAAVCRISADIYMKKLFLERLIDASSDSYSTTDT
;
A
#
# COMPACT_ATOMS: atom_id res chain seq x y z
N MET A 1 17.37 10.62 -26.34
CA MET A 1 18.14 10.38 -25.11
C MET A 1 17.21 10.62 -23.93
N ALA A 2 17.32 9.82 -22.86
CA ALA A 2 16.60 10.12 -21.61
C ALA A 2 17.12 11.45 -21.03
N LYS A 3 16.22 12.26 -20.45
CA LYS A 3 16.59 13.50 -19.74
C LYS A 3 17.33 13.11 -18.45
N THR A 4 18.46 13.76 -18.20
CA THR A 4 19.14 13.71 -16.91
C THR A 4 18.59 14.80 -16.00
N LEU A 5 18.25 14.46 -14.78
CA LEU A 5 17.78 15.41 -13.76
C LEU A 5 18.96 16.00 -12.98
N THR A 6 18.89 17.28 -12.68
CA THR A 6 19.76 17.94 -11.69
C THR A 6 19.31 17.60 -10.27
N ILE A 7 20.14 17.93 -9.28
CA ILE A 7 19.80 17.78 -7.86
C ILE A 7 18.53 18.57 -7.53
N ASP A 8 18.42 19.82 -7.99
CA ASP A 8 17.24 20.66 -7.75
C ASP A 8 15.98 20.04 -8.37
N GLU A 9 16.04 19.52 -9.61
CA GLU A 9 14.93 18.82 -10.24
C GLU A 9 14.55 17.52 -9.53
N MET A 10 15.49 16.84 -8.85
CA MET A 10 15.17 15.67 -8.02
C MET A 10 14.44 16.06 -6.74
N HIS A 11 14.80 17.18 -6.11
CA HIS A 11 14.06 17.74 -4.96
C HIS A 11 12.67 18.22 -5.37
N GLU A 12 12.52 18.90 -6.50
CA GLU A 12 11.21 19.29 -7.03
C GLU A 12 10.28 18.08 -7.25
N LEU A 13 10.82 16.96 -7.76
CA LEU A 13 10.08 15.72 -7.94
C LEU A 13 9.66 15.12 -6.58
N LEU A 14 10.49 15.24 -5.54
CA LEU A 14 10.14 14.80 -4.18
C LEU A 14 9.01 15.64 -3.59
N GLU A 15 9.03 16.96 -3.75
CA GLU A 15 7.97 17.87 -3.31
C GLU A 15 6.63 17.59 -4.01
N GLU A 16 6.66 17.27 -5.31
CA GLU A 16 5.48 16.85 -6.06
C GLU A 16 4.90 15.54 -5.49
N LEU A 17 5.76 14.55 -5.21
CA LEU A 17 5.34 13.28 -4.61
C LEU A 17 4.76 13.50 -3.19
N GLU A 18 5.37 14.36 -2.39
CA GLU A 18 4.90 14.71 -1.06
C GLU A 18 3.47 15.27 -1.09
N THR A 19 3.19 16.18 -2.00
CA THR A 19 1.87 16.80 -2.17
C THR A 19 0.80 15.76 -2.50
N ASN A 20 1.14 14.75 -3.31
CA ASN A 20 0.22 13.71 -3.77
C ASN A 20 0.08 12.55 -2.78
N TYR A 21 1.00 12.39 -1.81
CA TYR A 21 0.96 11.28 -0.85
C TYR A 21 -0.01 11.59 0.30
N HIS A 22 -1.24 11.17 0.12
CA HIS A 22 -2.29 11.27 1.13
C HIS A 22 -3.00 9.92 1.27
N LEU A 23 -3.14 9.44 2.52
CA LEU A 23 -4.01 8.31 2.87
C LEU A 23 -5.22 8.87 3.59
N MET A 24 -6.41 8.68 3.02
CA MET A 24 -7.68 9.15 3.58
C MET A 24 -7.95 8.53 4.96
N HIS A 25 -8.70 9.23 5.80
CA HIS A 25 -9.22 8.69 7.06
C HIS A 25 -10.53 7.93 6.82
N SER A 26 -10.93 7.05 7.75
CA SER A 26 -12.14 6.24 7.58
C SER A 26 -13.44 7.07 7.55
N ASP A 27 -13.46 8.26 8.14
CA ASP A 27 -14.58 9.20 8.08
C ASP A 27 -14.72 9.90 6.72
N GLU A 28 -13.70 9.85 5.87
CA GLU A 28 -13.73 10.32 4.49
C GLU A 28 -14.28 9.27 3.52
N LEU A 29 -14.49 8.02 4.01
CA LEU A 29 -15.06 6.95 3.20
C LEU A 29 -16.56 7.20 2.93
N PRO A 30 -17.12 6.64 1.83
CA PRO A 30 -18.51 6.82 1.49
C PRO A 30 -19.47 6.32 2.58
N GLU A 31 -20.53 7.07 2.87
CA GLU A 31 -21.58 6.65 3.82
C GLU A 31 -22.43 5.46 3.30
N LEU A 32 -22.44 5.25 1.99
CA LEU A 32 -23.23 4.22 1.33
C LEU A 32 -22.33 3.18 0.66
N ASP A 33 -22.74 1.92 0.71
CA ASP A 33 -22.09 0.84 -0.01
C ASP A 33 -22.08 1.07 -1.52
N LEU A 34 -20.93 0.85 -2.14
CA LEU A 34 -20.67 1.12 -3.54
C LEU A 34 -20.83 -0.12 -4.43
N TYR A 35 -21.30 0.06 -5.65
CA TYR A 35 -21.17 -0.97 -6.69
C TYR A 35 -19.73 -0.99 -7.27
N MET A 36 -19.35 -2.12 -7.86
CA MET A 36 -18.00 -2.35 -8.43
C MET A 36 -17.47 -1.17 -9.27
N ASP A 37 -18.31 -0.57 -10.11
CA ASP A 37 -17.90 0.55 -10.97
C ASP A 37 -17.58 1.80 -10.14
N GLN A 38 -18.38 2.05 -9.12
CA GLN A 38 -18.18 3.16 -8.20
C GLN A 38 -16.94 2.94 -7.34
N VAL A 39 -16.65 1.71 -6.89
CA VAL A 39 -15.41 1.36 -6.16
C VAL A 39 -14.19 1.69 -7.00
N VAL A 40 -14.16 1.28 -8.28
CA VAL A 40 -13.03 1.54 -9.17
C VAL A 40 -12.81 3.05 -9.36
N THR A 41 -13.89 3.82 -9.60
CA THR A 41 -13.82 5.27 -9.76
C THR A 41 -13.37 5.94 -8.46
N TYR A 42 -14.00 5.60 -7.32
CA TYR A 42 -13.69 6.17 -6.02
C TYR A 42 -12.21 5.96 -5.64
N LEU A 43 -11.71 4.73 -5.74
CA LEU A 43 -10.30 4.44 -5.43
C LEU A 43 -9.34 5.16 -6.41
N TRP A 44 -9.74 5.30 -7.68
CA TRP A 44 -8.98 6.12 -8.62
C TRP A 44 -8.87 7.58 -8.17
N ASP A 45 -9.98 8.18 -7.76
CA ASP A 45 -9.99 9.59 -7.32
C ASP A 45 -9.17 9.80 -6.03
N GLN A 46 -9.12 8.78 -5.16
CA GLN A 46 -8.44 8.89 -3.87
C GLN A 46 -6.93 8.59 -3.92
N ILE A 47 -6.52 7.56 -4.63
CA ILE A 47 -5.12 7.08 -4.63
C ILE A 47 -4.46 7.09 -6.01
N GLY A 48 -5.11 7.68 -7.03
CA GLY A 48 -4.58 7.78 -8.39
C GLY A 48 -3.31 8.59 -8.52
N GLY A 49 -3.15 9.58 -7.66
CA GLY A 49 -1.93 10.38 -7.56
C GLY A 49 -0.70 9.60 -7.11
N LEU A 50 -0.88 8.42 -6.48
CA LEU A 50 0.21 7.56 -6.00
C LEU A 50 0.72 6.56 -7.06
N THR A 51 0.25 6.65 -8.30
CA THR A 51 0.76 5.82 -9.39
C THR A 51 2.02 6.42 -10.00
N ARG A 52 2.82 5.57 -10.67
CA ARG A 52 4.02 6.03 -11.37
C ARG A 52 3.71 7.07 -12.45
N ARG A 53 2.56 6.93 -13.11
CA ARG A 53 2.05 7.85 -14.14
C ARG A 53 0.61 8.22 -13.79
N PRO A 54 0.42 9.27 -12.98
CA PRO A 54 -0.91 9.74 -12.64
C PRO A 54 -1.73 10.05 -13.90
N GLY A 55 -2.96 9.52 -13.96
CA GLY A 55 -3.83 9.65 -15.12
C GLY A 55 -3.70 8.55 -16.20
N GLU A 56 -2.60 7.79 -16.25
CA GLU A 56 -2.37 6.72 -17.22
C GLU A 56 -2.45 5.31 -16.59
N ASP A 57 -1.85 5.14 -15.42
CA ASP A 57 -1.74 3.84 -14.76
C ASP A 57 -3.06 3.46 -14.07
N LYS A 58 -3.51 2.21 -14.28
CA LYS A 58 -4.70 1.69 -13.60
C LYS A 58 -4.35 1.19 -12.20
N ILE A 59 -5.01 1.72 -11.19
CA ILE A 59 -4.83 1.32 -9.79
C ILE A 59 -5.39 -0.08 -9.57
N LEU A 60 -6.70 -0.21 -9.76
CA LEU A 60 -7.46 -1.45 -9.61
C LEU A 60 -8.49 -1.55 -10.74
N THR A 61 -8.57 -2.72 -11.34
CA THR A 61 -9.61 -3.04 -12.34
C THR A 61 -10.65 -3.97 -11.72
N LYS A 62 -11.85 -4.01 -12.29
CA LYS A 62 -12.89 -5.00 -11.91
C LYS A 62 -12.37 -6.43 -11.90
N THR A 63 -11.54 -6.77 -12.89
CA THR A 63 -10.92 -8.11 -12.99
C THR A 63 -9.97 -8.36 -11.81
N MET A 64 -9.17 -7.39 -11.41
CA MET A 64 -8.27 -7.51 -10.26
C MET A 64 -9.07 -7.70 -8.96
N ILE A 65 -10.09 -6.88 -8.72
CA ILE A 65 -10.96 -6.99 -7.54
C ILE A 65 -11.63 -8.37 -7.47
N ASN A 66 -12.19 -8.85 -8.58
CA ASN A 66 -12.76 -10.19 -8.65
C ASN A 66 -11.72 -11.30 -8.37
N ASN A 67 -10.48 -11.13 -8.83
CA ASN A 67 -9.41 -12.09 -8.58
C ASN A 67 -8.99 -12.07 -7.09
N TYR A 68 -8.98 -10.92 -6.44
CA TYR A 68 -8.70 -10.82 -5.00
C TYR A 68 -9.78 -11.51 -4.15
N THR A 69 -11.05 -11.36 -4.52
CA THR A 69 -12.15 -12.09 -3.89
C THR A 69 -11.99 -13.60 -4.07
N LYS A 70 -11.69 -14.07 -5.30
CA LYS A 70 -11.45 -15.50 -5.57
C LYS A 70 -10.24 -16.07 -4.84
N ALA A 71 -9.20 -15.28 -4.66
CA ALA A 71 -7.99 -15.65 -3.92
C ALA A 71 -8.18 -15.59 -2.39
N GLY A 72 -9.34 -15.15 -1.91
CA GLY A 72 -9.62 -14.99 -0.49
C GLY A 72 -8.89 -13.82 0.16
N LEU A 73 -8.37 -12.86 -0.62
CA LEU A 73 -7.76 -11.63 -0.14
C LEU A 73 -8.78 -10.54 0.23
N LEU A 74 -9.91 -10.58 -0.44
CA LEU A 74 -11.03 -9.65 -0.24
C LEU A 74 -12.27 -10.45 0.13
N ASN A 75 -13.01 -10.01 1.14
CA ASN A 75 -14.30 -10.60 1.49
C ASN A 75 -15.27 -10.50 0.30
N PRO A 76 -16.17 -11.46 0.10
CA PRO A 76 -17.20 -11.35 -0.92
C PRO A 76 -18.14 -10.17 -0.63
N PRO A 77 -18.54 -9.38 -1.65
CA PRO A 77 -19.46 -8.27 -1.46
C PRO A 77 -20.89 -8.76 -1.15
N ASP A 78 -21.60 -8.06 -0.25
CA ASP A 78 -23.03 -8.34 -0.03
C ASP A 78 -23.87 -7.77 -1.18
N LYS A 79 -24.65 -8.64 -1.84
CA LYS A 79 -25.53 -8.26 -2.98
C LYS A 79 -24.84 -7.38 -4.04
N LYS A 80 -23.55 -7.66 -4.32
CA LYS A 80 -22.68 -6.92 -5.25
C LYS A 80 -22.31 -5.52 -4.77
N LYS A 81 -22.49 -5.20 -3.49
CA LYS A 81 -22.12 -3.93 -2.87
C LYS A 81 -20.91 -4.10 -1.98
N TYR A 82 -20.05 -3.12 -1.98
CA TYR A 82 -18.79 -3.02 -1.26
C TYR A 82 -18.92 -1.93 -0.19
N ASN A 83 -18.75 -2.29 1.07
CA ASN A 83 -18.74 -1.38 2.22
C ASN A 83 -17.33 -0.81 2.47
N ASN A 84 -17.17 -0.03 3.52
CA ASN A 84 -15.90 0.61 3.90
C ASN A 84 -14.78 -0.39 4.19
N ASP A 85 -15.08 -1.55 4.78
CA ASP A 85 -14.08 -2.60 5.02
C ASP A 85 -13.52 -3.17 3.72
N HIS A 86 -14.33 -3.27 2.68
CA HIS A 86 -13.85 -3.65 1.35
C HIS A 86 -12.93 -2.58 0.76
N LEU A 87 -13.27 -1.29 0.93
CA LEU A 87 -12.43 -0.18 0.42
C LEU A 87 -11.07 -0.16 1.13
N VAL A 88 -11.06 -0.26 2.45
CA VAL A 88 -9.83 -0.36 3.26
C VAL A 88 -9.00 -1.59 2.86
N SER A 89 -9.63 -2.75 2.68
CA SER A 89 -8.94 -3.96 2.21
C SER A 89 -8.28 -3.73 0.85
N LEU A 90 -8.98 -3.07 -0.09
CA LEU A 90 -8.44 -2.77 -1.42
C LEU A 90 -7.29 -1.77 -1.38
N ILE A 91 -7.31 -0.79 -0.47
CA ILE A 91 -6.20 0.14 -0.24
C ILE A 91 -4.96 -0.64 0.23
N TYR A 92 -5.09 -1.51 1.24
CA TYR A 92 -3.97 -2.34 1.71
C TYR A 92 -3.44 -3.27 0.62
N ILE A 93 -4.32 -3.96 -0.11
CA ILE A 93 -3.92 -4.83 -1.22
C ILE A 93 -3.17 -4.02 -2.28
N TYR A 94 -3.66 -2.81 -2.62
CA TYR A 94 -2.98 -1.93 -3.57
C TYR A 94 -1.59 -1.52 -3.08
N MET A 95 -1.45 -1.12 -1.83
CA MET A 95 -0.16 -0.74 -1.26
C MET A 95 0.83 -1.91 -1.30
N PHE A 96 0.43 -3.09 -0.82
CA PHE A 96 1.33 -4.23 -0.67
C PHE A 96 1.70 -4.89 -2.00
N LYS A 97 0.77 -5.01 -2.95
CA LYS A 97 1.00 -5.69 -4.24
C LYS A 97 2.14 -5.10 -5.07
N ASN A 98 2.52 -3.85 -4.79
CA ASN A 98 3.59 -3.17 -5.54
C ASN A 98 4.99 -3.68 -5.19
N PHE A 99 5.14 -4.38 -4.07
CA PHE A 99 6.44 -4.90 -3.60
C PHE A 99 6.38 -6.29 -2.95
N LEU A 100 5.19 -6.83 -2.67
CA LEU A 100 4.97 -8.18 -2.15
C LEU A 100 4.28 -9.09 -3.17
N SER A 101 4.53 -10.38 -3.08
CA SER A 101 3.74 -11.39 -3.81
C SER A 101 2.31 -11.46 -3.27
N ILE A 102 1.37 -11.99 -4.05
CA ILE A 102 -0.03 -12.16 -3.61
C ILE A 102 -0.12 -13.12 -2.40
N SER A 103 0.76 -14.13 -2.33
CA SER A 103 0.84 -15.03 -1.17
C SER A 103 1.29 -14.29 0.10
N ASP A 104 2.29 -13.41 -0.02
CA ASP A 104 2.77 -12.62 1.12
C ASP A 104 1.72 -11.60 1.58
N VAL A 105 1.05 -10.92 0.63
CA VAL A 105 -0.09 -10.04 0.94
C VAL A 105 -1.15 -10.80 1.73
N LYS A 106 -1.45 -12.06 1.33
CA LYS A 106 -2.40 -12.90 2.05
C LYS A 106 -1.90 -13.25 3.44
N ALA A 107 -0.64 -13.67 3.59
CA ALA A 107 -0.06 -14.02 4.88
C ALA A 107 -0.08 -12.84 5.87
N VAL A 108 0.10 -11.61 5.39
CA VAL A 108 0.01 -10.39 6.22
C VAL A 108 -1.43 -10.03 6.58
N LEU A 109 -2.37 -10.15 5.65
CA LEU A 109 -3.74 -9.69 5.86
C LEU A 109 -4.63 -10.73 6.58
N ASP A 110 -4.40 -12.03 6.40
CA ASP A 110 -5.26 -13.07 6.97
C ASP A 110 -5.40 -12.98 8.49
N PRO A 111 -4.33 -12.82 9.31
CA PRO A 111 -4.46 -12.69 10.76
C PRO A 111 -5.29 -11.47 11.19
N VAL A 112 -5.13 -10.35 10.48
CA VAL A 112 -5.90 -9.12 10.76
C VAL A 112 -7.38 -9.33 10.38
N ARG A 113 -7.63 -9.98 9.25
CA ARG A 113 -8.99 -10.29 8.80
C ARG A 113 -9.69 -11.28 9.75
N GLU A 114 -8.96 -12.25 10.31
CA GLU A 114 -9.50 -13.18 11.33
C GLU A 114 -9.87 -12.46 12.62
N ALA A 115 -9.12 -11.44 13.00
CA ALA A 115 -9.42 -10.62 14.17
C ALA A 115 -10.56 -9.61 13.95
N CYS A 116 -10.79 -9.17 12.70
CA CYS A 116 -11.74 -8.11 12.37
C CYS A 116 -13.04 -8.61 11.72
N PHE A 117 -13.11 -9.86 11.26
CA PHE A 117 -14.28 -10.40 10.56
C PHE A 117 -14.64 -11.78 11.09
N THR A 118 -15.92 -12.05 11.19
CA THR A 118 -16.43 -13.40 11.46
C THR A 118 -16.17 -14.34 10.28
N GLU A 119 -16.25 -15.65 10.49
CA GLU A 119 -16.10 -16.64 9.43
C GLU A 119 -17.17 -16.45 8.33
N GLU A 120 -18.41 -16.15 8.75
CA GLU A 120 -19.52 -15.87 7.84
C GLU A 120 -19.26 -14.66 6.94
N GLU A 121 -18.74 -13.58 7.48
CA GLU A 121 -18.38 -12.37 6.71
C GLU A 121 -17.23 -12.65 5.72
N ARG A 122 -16.22 -13.42 6.16
CA ARG A 122 -15.10 -13.79 5.28
C ARG A 122 -15.51 -14.70 4.13
N GLU A 123 -16.53 -15.54 4.33
CA GLU A 123 -17.07 -16.45 3.33
C GLU A 123 -18.25 -15.87 2.54
N GLY A 124 -18.75 -14.69 2.89
CA GLY A 124 -19.92 -14.06 2.28
C GLY A 124 -21.22 -14.81 2.56
N LYS A 125 -21.31 -15.50 3.69
CA LYS A 125 -22.50 -16.22 4.13
C LYS A 125 -23.39 -15.30 4.97
N ALA A 126 -24.70 -15.33 4.71
CA ALA A 126 -25.64 -14.63 5.57
C ALA A 126 -25.65 -15.27 6.98
N PRO A 127 -25.76 -14.47 8.06
CA PRO A 127 -25.87 -14.99 9.42
C PRO A 127 -27.05 -15.98 9.52
N LYS A 128 -26.83 -17.09 10.22
CA LYS A 128 -27.87 -18.11 10.40
C LYS A 128 -29.00 -17.55 11.25
N LYS A 129 -30.24 -17.73 10.80
CA LYS A 129 -31.42 -17.30 11.54
C LYS A 129 -31.43 -17.92 12.94
N GLY A 130 -31.36 -17.08 13.99
CA GLY A 130 -31.49 -17.48 15.40
C GLY A 130 -30.20 -17.63 16.18
N GLU A 131 -29.03 -17.41 15.58
CA GLU A 131 -27.76 -17.22 16.30
C GLU A 131 -27.60 -15.73 16.66
N GLU A 132 -27.15 -15.43 17.88
CA GLU A 132 -26.73 -14.07 18.22
C GLU A 132 -25.58 -13.67 17.28
N GLU A 133 -25.67 -12.49 16.71
CA GLU A 133 -24.66 -11.93 15.81
C GLU A 133 -23.31 -11.86 16.55
N LYS A 134 -22.41 -12.79 16.26
CA LYS A 134 -21.05 -12.77 16.82
C LYS A 134 -20.35 -11.55 16.23
N LYS A 135 -20.11 -10.52 17.05
CA LYS A 135 -19.28 -9.40 16.64
C LYS A 135 -17.81 -9.81 16.64
N ALA A 136 -17.09 -9.44 15.59
CA ALA A 136 -15.64 -9.50 15.59
C ALA A 136 -15.07 -8.62 16.72
N PRO A 137 -13.95 -9.02 17.34
CA PRO A 137 -13.38 -8.30 18.48
C PRO A 137 -12.85 -6.91 18.13
N LEU A 138 -12.51 -6.67 16.85
CA LEU A 138 -11.94 -5.42 16.36
C LEU A 138 -12.74 -4.90 15.15
N GLU A 139 -12.90 -3.59 15.06
CA GLU A 139 -13.43 -2.91 13.87
C GLU A 139 -12.28 -2.62 12.89
N PHE A 140 -12.37 -3.12 11.66
CA PHE A 140 -11.29 -3.04 10.69
C PHE A 140 -10.96 -1.60 10.28
N THR A 141 -11.95 -0.75 10.13
CA THR A 141 -11.76 0.68 9.86
C THR A 141 -11.00 1.39 10.98
N LYS A 142 -11.25 1.04 12.26
CA LYS A 142 -10.48 1.58 13.40
C LYS A 142 -9.02 1.12 13.39
N VAL A 143 -8.77 -0.15 13.05
CA VAL A 143 -7.39 -0.66 12.86
C VAL A 143 -6.69 0.13 11.77
N TYR A 144 -7.39 0.38 10.65
CA TYR A 144 -6.88 1.18 9.56
C TYR A 144 -6.51 2.60 10.01
N ASP A 145 -7.38 3.30 10.73
CA ASP A 145 -7.13 4.68 11.17
C ASP A 145 -5.91 4.79 12.08
N VAL A 146 -5.73 3.86 13.01
CA VAL A 146 -4.54 3.83 13.89
C VAL A 146 -3.25 3.67 13.08
N ILE A 147 -3.25 2.78 12.10
CA ILE A 147 -2.09 2.56 11.21
C ILE A 147 -1.87 3.78 10.32
N ARG A 148 -2.91 4.30 9.69
CA ARG A 148 -2.88 5.49 8.83
C ARG A 148 -2.29 6.70 9.58
N ASP A 149 -2.73 6.94 10.81
CA ASP A 149 -2.23 8.03 11.65
C ASP A 149 -0.77 7.83 12.01
N SER A 150 -0.34 6.59 12.25
CA SER A 150 1.07 6.27 12.46
C SER A 150 1.91 6.57 11.22
N LEU A 151 1.44 6.16 10.04
CA LEU A 151 2.10 6.43 8.75
C LEU A 151 2.15 7.94 8.46
N SER A 152 1.07 8.67 8.72
CA SER A 152 1.02 10.13 8.53
C SER A 152 2.00 10.88 9.42
N ARG A 153 2.18 10.42 10.67
CA ARG A 153 3.21 10.99 11.56
C ARG A 153 4.63 10.73 11.07
N GLY A 154 4.87 9.57 10.44
CA GLY A 154 6.17 9.19 9.88
C GLY A 154 6.49 9.81 8.52
N LYS A 155 5.51 10.45 7.85
CA LYS A 155 5.66 10.97 6.49
C LYS A 155 6.86 11.91 6.35
N LYS A 156 6.96 12.93 7.21
CA LYS A 156 8.07 13.91 7.19
C LYS A 156 9.45 13.27 7.33
N GLU A 157 9.56 12.19 8.11
CA GLU A 157 10.82 11.47 8.26
C GLU A 157 11.18 10.70 6.98
N LEU A 158 10.18 10.12 6.30
CA LEU A 158 10.41 9.48 5.00
C LEU A 158 10.88 10.47 3.94
N GLU A 159 10.26 11.64 3.87
CA GLU A 159 10.64 12.74 2.97
C GLU A 159 12.07 13.20 3.23
N LYS A 160 12.38 13.46 4.50
CA LYS A 160 13.72 13.83 4.94
C LYS A 160 14.77 12.80 4.55
N ASN A 161 14.48 11.50 4.76
CA ASN A 161 15.40 10.42 4.41
C ASN A 161 15.67 10.38 2.90
N ILE A 162 14.65 10.60 2.06
CA ILE A 162 14.84 10.66 0.59
C ILE A 162 15.66 11.89 0.21
N SER A 163 15.38 13.06 0.82
CA SER A 163 16.15 14.27 0.60
C SER A 163 17.62 14.07 0.96
N GLU A 164 17.95 13.45 2.11
CA GLU A 164 19.31 13.14 2.54
C GLU A 164 20.04 12.19 1.58
N GLU A 165 19.32 11.25 0.94
CA GLU A 165 19.88 10.39 -0.12
C GLU A 165 20.22 11.17 -1.39
N ILE A 166 19.40 12.16 -1.77
CA ILE A 166 19.66 13.05 -2.90
C ILE A 166 20.88 13.96 -2.59
N ASP A 167 20.91 14.58 -1.40
CA ASP A 167 22.01 15.44 -0.98
C ASP A 167 23.34 14.68 -0.90
N SER A 168 23.31 13.46 -0.34
CA SER A 168 24.52 12.60 -0.31
C SER A 168 25.00 12.19 -1.69
N ALA A 169 24.07 12.03 -2.66
CA ALA A 169 24.46 11.79 -4.04
C ALA A 169 25.09 13.03 -4.70
N ALA A 170 24.66 14.24 -4.31
CA ALA A 170 25.23 15.50 -4.79
C ALA A 170 26.72 15.66 -4.42
N GLU A 171 27.14 15.11 -3.27
CA GLU A 171 28.53 15.12 -2.80
C GLU A 171 29.43 14.11 -3.54
N THR A 172 28.86 13.29 -4.42
CA THR A 172 29.61 12.31 -5.21
C THR A 172 30.09 12.91 -6.53
N PHE A 173 31.19 12.36 -7.07
CA PHE A 173 31.70 12.72 -8.40
C PHE A 173 32.04 14.22 -8.57
N GLU A 174 32.48 14.90 -7.51
CA GLU A 174 32.84 16.33 -7.54
C GLU A 174 33.99 16.61 -8.54
N ASP A 175 34.93 15.68 -8.69
CA ASP A 175 36.06 15.76 -9.61
C ASP A 175 35.74 15.28 -11.04
N ALA A 176 34.49 14.85 -11.30
CA ALA A 176 34.11 14.39 -12.63
C ALA A 176 33.94 15.56 -13.62
N ASP A 177 34.07 15.25 -14.91
CA ASP A 177 33.78 16.21 -15.98
C ASP A 177 32.39 16.86 -15.74
N PRO A 178 32.31 18.21 -15.76
CA PRO A 178 31.06 18.93 -15.52
C PRO A 178 29.90 18.49 -16.45
N SER A 179 30.19 18.02 -17.65
CA SER A 179 29.18 17.51 -18.59
C SER A 179 28.59 16.13 -18.20
N LEU A 180 29.33 15.34 -17.44
CA LEU A 180 28.92 14.01 -16.99
C LEU A 180 28.43 13.98 -15.56
N ARG A 181 28.83 14.94 -14.74
CA ARG A 181 28.53 15.00 -13.31
C ARG A 181 27.03 14.85 -12.99
N PRO A 182 26.09 15.59 -13.63
CA PRO A 182 24.67 15.44 -13.30
C PRO A 182 24.15 14.02 -13.52
N MET A 183 24.57 13.36 -14.61
CA MET A 183 24.20 11.96 -14.89
C MET A 183 24.75 11.00 -13.83
N LEU A 184 25.99 11.19 -13.39
CA LEU A 184 26.64 10.33 -12.37
C LEU A 184 26.00 10.53 -11.00
N GLN A 185 25.66 11.77 -10.64
CA GLN A 185 24.94 12.08 -9.38
C GLN A 185 23.52 11.54 -9.38
N GLN A 186 22.79 11.68 -10.50
CA GLN A 186 21.49 11.02 -10.63
C GLN A 186 21.59 9.51 -10.49
N PHE A 187 22.59 8.88 -11.08
CA PHE A 187 22.82 7.44 -10.94
C PHE A 187 23.16 7.07 -9.49
N ALA A 188 23.97 7.86 -8.78
CA ALA A 188 24.26 7.66 -7.37
C ALA A 188 23.00 7.74 -6.51
N ALA A 189 22.13 8.73 -6.72
CA ALA A 189 20.85 8.86 -6.01
C ALA A 189 19.96 7.62 -6.25
N VAL A 190 19.85 7.15 -7.49
CA VAL A 190 19.10 5.92 -7.83
C VAL A 190 19.69 4.70 -7.10
N CYS A 191 21.03 4.54 -7.07
CA CYS A 191 21.69 3.42 -6.38
C CYS A 191 21.42 3.46 -4.87
N ARG A 192 21.54 4.64 -4.23
CA ARG A 192 21.33 4.82 -2.78
C ARG A 192 19.89 4.49 -2.39
N ILE A 193 18.91 5.13 -3.04
CA ILE A 193 17.48 4.86 -2.81
C ILE A 193 17.13 3.39 -3.09
N SER A 194 17.69 2.79 -4.16
CA SER A 194 17.46 1.38 -4.47
C SER A 194 18.00 0.44 -3.39
N ALA A 195 19.16 0.74 -2.81
CA ALA A 195 19.74 -0.06 -1.73
C ALA A 195 18.87 0.00 -0.46
N ASP A 196 18.34 1.17 -0.10
CA ASP A 196 17.41 1.33 1.03
C ASP A 196 16.12 0.53 0.81
N ILE A 197 15.49 0.67 -0.36
CA ILE A 197 14.29 -0.09 -0.74
C ILE A 197 14.57 -1.60 -0.68
N TYR A 198 15.72 -2.06 -1.23
CA TYR A 198 16.08 -3.48 -1.24
C TYR A 198 16.24 -4.05 0.17
N MET A 199 16.91 -3.33 1.08
CA MET A 199 17.08 -3.76 2.47
C MET A 199 15.76 -3.82 3.21
N LYS A 200 14.89 -2.82 3.06
CA LYS A 200 13.54 -2.81 3.66
C LYS A 200 12.66 -3.94 3.12
N LYS A 201 12.70 -4.16 1.80
CA LYS A 201 11.97 -5.28 1.17
C LYS A 201 12.45 -6.63 1.69
N LEU A 202 13.76 -6.87 1.72
CA LEU A 202 14.33 -8.12 2.22
C LEU A 202 13.96 -8.38 3.70
N PHE A 203 14.02 -7.33 4.54
CA PHE A 203 13.60 -7.44 5.93
C PHE A 203 12.11 -7.78 6.06
N LEU A 204 11.26 -7.13 5.27
CA LEU A 204 9.81 -7.37 5.26
C LEU A 204 9.48 -8.82 4.83
N GLU A 205 10.12 -9.34 3.77
CA GLU A 205 9.94 -10.72 3.32
C GLU A 205 10.36 -11.72 4.43
N ARG A 206 11.50 -11.50 5.09
CA ARG A 206 11.93 -12.34 6.23
C ARG A 206 11.00 -12.23 7.45
N LEU A 207 10.42 -11.06 7.69
CA LEU A 207 9.44 -10.88 8.77
C LEU A 207 8.18 -11.72 8.49
N ILE A 208 7.71 -11.74 7.25
CA ILE A 208 6.56 -12.54 6.82
C ILE A 208 6.86 -14.03 6.96
N ASP A 209 8.03 -14.49 6.48
CA ASP A 209 8.46 -15.89 6.59
C ASP A 209 8.52 -16.33 8.06
N ALA A 210 9.17 -15.54 8.92
CA ALA A 210 9.31 -15.86 10.35
C ALA A 210 7.96 -15.89 11.09
N SER A 211 6.98 -15.07 10.69
CA SER A 211 5.63 -15.11 11.25
C SER A 211 4.82 -16.30 10.74
N SER A 212 5.03 -16.73 9.50
CA SER A 212 4.34 -17.89 8.90
C SER A 212 4.84 -19.22 9.49
N ASP A 213 6.15 -19.36 9.75
CA ASP A 213 6.74 -20.55 10.36
C ASP A 213 6.27 -20.76 11.82
N SER A 214 5.99 -19.68 12.56
CA SER A 214 5.46 -19.76 13.94
C SER A 214 4.01 -20.25 13.99
N TYR A 215 3.22 -20.06 12.95
CA TYR A 215 1.85 -20.62 12.85
C TYR A 215 1.84 -22.12 12.54
N SER A 216 2.86 -22.64 11.85
CA SER A 216 2.94 -24.09 11.52
C SER A 216 3.37 -24.97 12.71
N THR A 217 3.90 -24.41 13.80
CA THR A 217 4.38 -25.14 14.99
C THR A 217 3.36 -25.25 16.13
N THR A 218 2.17 -24.64 16.01
CA THR A 218 1.12 -24.70 17.05
C THR A 218 0.06 -25.79 16.85
N ASP A 219 0.13 -26.57 15.77
CA ASP A 219 -0.79 -27.68 15.46
C ASP A 219 -0.18 -29.07 15.66
N THR A 220 0.66 -29.27 16.71
CA THR A 220 1.13 -30.61 17.14
C THR A 220 0.75 -30.93 18.56
#